data_7efda998df2839b99680a98bb353fae3
#
_entry.id   7efda998df2839b99680a98bb353fae3
#
_cell.length_a   1.000
_cell.length_b   1.000
_cell.length_c   1.000
_cell.angle_alpha   90.00
_cell.angle_beta   90.00
_cell.angle_gamma   90.00
#
_symmetry.space_group_name_H-M   'P 1'
#
loop_
_entity.id
_entity.type
_entity.pdbx_description
1 polymer ?
#
loop_
_entity_poly.entity_id
_entity_poly.type
_entity_poly.pdbx_seq_one_letter_code
_entity_poly.pdbx_strand_id
1 'polypeptide(L)'
;MNRKKLFTLLLLMTVVLAVVAWPAFAEEEAVEEPQSVVYGTFWSLAPPFIAIVLALITKEVYSSLFIGIISGALLYSNFNPLNAFTAMFTEGFIPSLADEWNVGILIFLVVLGTIVCLMNKAGGSAAYGKWAARKIRSRKGAILAAFGLGILIFVDDYFNCLTVGNIMRPITDNHRVSRAKLAYIVDATAAPICMIAPISSWAAAVTGVVEGYDGFELFIRAIPYNLYSLLTIAMIIFITLMGIEYGPMRKHERNAILYGDLYTTSDRPFEGQNGEVSNGKGKVIDLIIPVIILIVLCILGMLYTGGILEGENIVNAFANCDASLGLSLGSSLALIIIIIYMMARKVLIFKECMECFPEGFKAMVPAILILTFAWTLSGITGLLGAKEYVSSIFNGGAANLLVLLPAMVFAVAVGMSFSTGTSWGTFGIILPIVTAIEGLRPELLVITVSACLAGAVCGDHCSPISDTTIMSSTGAMCNHINHVQTQLPYAMTVAAVSFVGYILAGFVHSAWIVLPVSFALMLGVLYLIKLMTSDKGEPLNGKVNA
;
A
#
# COMPACT_ATOMS: atom_id res chain seq x y z
N MET A 1 10.21 -38.51 8.71
CA MET A 1 9.97 -38.15 7.32
C MET A 1 10.25 -36.65 7.16
N ASN A 2 11.10 -36.26 6.20
CA ASN A 2 11.54 -34.88 6.04
C ASN A 2 10.35 -34.01 5.61
N ARG A 3 10.16 -32.80 6.20
CA ARG A 3 9.01 -31.91 5.92
C ARG A 3 8.78 -31.67 4.41
N LYS A 4 9.86 -31.62 3.61
CA LYS A 4 9.78 -31.54 2.15
C LYS A 4 9.13 -32.77 1.51
N LYS A 5 9.41 -33.99 2.01
CA LYS A 5 8.79 -35.24 1.50
C LYS A 5 7.34 -35.37 1.86
N LEU A 6 6.93 -34.87 3.05
CA LEU A 6 5.53 -34.83 3.48
C LEU A 6 4.71 -33.85 2.60
N PHE A 7 5.26 -32.67 2.32
CA PHE A 7 4.63 -31.69 1.45
C PHE A 7 4.47 -32.21 0.01
N THR A 8 5.52 -32.83 -0.55
CA THR A 8 5.45 -33.44 -1.88
C THR A 8 4.45 -34.60 -1.94
N LEU A 9 4.34 -35.38 -0.88
CA LEU A 9 3.38 -36.50 -0.80
C LEU A 9 1.93 -36.00 -0.70
N LEU A 10 1.68 -34.94 0.08
CA LEU A 10 0.38 -34.29 0.19
C LEU A 10 -0.02 -33.63 -1.14
N LEU A 11 0.91 -32.97 -1.81
CA LEU A 11 0.68 -32.38 -3.13
C LEU A 11 0.37 -33.46 -4.19
N LEU A 12 1.10 -34.58 -4.18
CA LEU A 12 0.84 -35.71 -5.06
C LEU A 12 -0.50 -36.40 -4.78
N MET A 13 -0.88 -36.53 -3.49
CA MET A 13 -2.19 -37.09 -3.14
C MET A 13 -3.35 -36.19 -3.56
N THR A 14 -3.23 -34.87 -3.43
CA THR A 14 -4.25 -33.93 -3.92
C THR A 14 -4.38 -33.96 -5.43
N VAL A 15 -3.28 -34.03 -6.18
CA VAL A 15 -3.30 -34.16 -7.64
C VAL A 15 -3.89 -35.49 -8.09
N VAL A 16 -3.56 -36.63 -7.44
CA VAL A 16 -4.11 -37.94 -7.75
C VAL A 16 -5.61 -38.02 -7.43
N LEU A 17 -6.07 -37.45 -6.32
CA LEU A 17 -7.49 -37.38 -5.97
C LEU A 17 -8.27 -36.52 -6.99
N ALA A 18 -7.70 -35.41 -7.46
CA ALA A 18 -8.32 -34.59 -8.49
C ALA A 18 -8.45 -35.30 -9.83
N VAL A 19 -7.43 -36.08 -10.25
CA VAL A 19 -7.43 -36.84 -11.52
C VAL A 19 -8.37 -38.03 -11.48
N VAL A 20 -8.53 -38.71 -10.35
CA VAL A 20 -9.44 -39.87 -10.19
C VAL A 20 -10.91 -39.43 -10.10
N ALA A 21 -11.19 -38.19 -9.62
CA ALA A 21 -12.54 -37.65 -9.58
C ALA A 21 -13.05 -37.09 -10.92
N TRP A 22 -12.16 -36.85 -11.89
CA TRP A 22 -12.48 -36.24 -13.20
C TRP A 22 -13.57 -36.89 -14.03
N PRO A 23 -13.73 -38.24 -14.12
CA PRO A 23 -14.72 -38.86 -15.00
C PRO A 23 -16.18 -38.80 -14.51
N ALA A 24 -16.43 -38.38 -13.27
CA ALA A 24 -17.77 -38.45 -12.68
C ALA A 24 -18.66 -37.20 -12.94
N PHE A 25 -18.16 -36.18 -13.64
CA PHE A 25 -18.79 -34.84 -13.68
C PHE A 25 -18.92 -34.25 -15.10
N ALA A 26 -19.00 -35.04 -16.14
CA ALA A 26 -19.38 -34.54 -17.46
C ALA A 26 -20.91 -34.70 -17.61
N GLU A 27 -21.63 -33.64 -17.40
CA GLU A 27 -23.04 -33.32 -17.66
C GLU A 27 -23.73 -32.79 -16.40
N GLU A 28 -23.81 -31.45 -16.30
CA GLU A 28 -24.85 -30.79 -15.52
C GLU A 28 -25.24 -29.47 -16.20
N GLU A 29 -26.56 -29.32 -16.44
CA GLU A 29 -27.22 -28.09 -16.91
C GLU A 29 -26.94 -26.94 -15.97
N ALA A 30 -26.95 -25.71 -16.49
CA ALA A 30 -26.79 -24.48 -15.73
C ALA A 30 -27.89 -24.34 -14.64
N VAL A 31 -27.58 -24.85 -13.46
CA VAL A 31 -28.31 -24.58 -12.22
C VAL A 31 -27.69 -23.31 -11.63
N GLU A 32 -28.52 -22.34 -11.26
CA GLU A 32 -28.09 -21.21 -10.43
C GLU A 32 -27.29 -21.77 -9.25
N GLU A 33 -26.02 -21.41 -9.15
CA GLU A 33 -25.17 -21.92 -8.07
C GLU A 33 -25.75 -21.51 -6.72
N PRO A 34 -26.00 -22.47 -5.80
CA PRO A 34 -26.56 -22.15 -4.50
C PRO A 34 -25.57 -21.25 -3.76
N GLN A 35 -26.05 -20.10 -3.31
CA GLN A 35 -25.29 -19.16 -2.50
C GLN A 35 -24.56 -19.90 -1.36
N SER A 36 -23.30 -19.59 -1.12
CA SER A 36 -22.51 -20.24 -0.07
C SER A 36 -23.23 -20.20 1.27
N VAL A 37 -23.22 -21.32 2.01
CA VAL A 37 -23.84 -21.44 3.35
C VAL A 37 -23.29 -20.39 4.33
N VAL A 38 -22.07 -19.88 4.09
CA VAL A 38 -21.42 -18.86 4.92
C VAL A 38 -21.58 -17.44 4.38
N TYR A 39 -22.36 -17.26 3.30
CA TYR A 39 -22.55 -15.95 2.67
C TYR A 39 -23.08 -14.92 3.68
N GLY A 40 -22.45 -13.72 3.71
CA GLY A 40 -22.86 -12.63 4.58
C GLY A 40 -22.73 -12.91 6.09
N THR A 41 -21.95 -13.91 6.50
CA THR A 41 -21.70 -14.23 7.90
C THR A 41 -20.28 -13.85 8.31
N PHE A 42 -19.96 -13.93 9.61
CA PHE A 42 -18.59 -13.75 10.12
C PHE A 42 -17.55 -14.61 9.36
N TRP A 43 -17.93 -15.78 8.91
CA TRP A 43 -17.05 -16.70 8.18
C TRP A 43 -16.65 -16.20 6.78
N SER A 44 -17.34 -15.21 6.24
CA SER A 44 -16.93 -14.56 4.99
C SER A 44 -15.57 -13.85 5.10
N LEU A 45 -15.15 -13.48 6.31
CA LEU A 45 -13.83 -12.88 6.58
C LEU A 45 -12.74 -13.92 6.91
N ALA A 46 -13.07 -15.21 6.97
CA ALA A 46 -12.11 -16.25 7.32
C ALA A 46 -10.93 -16.37 6.33
N PRO A 47 -11.12 -16.31 5.00
CA PRO A 47 -10.03 -16.45 4.03
C PRO A 47 -8.90 -15.43 4.21
N PRO A 48 -9.15 -14.11 4.21
CA PRO A 48 -8.10 -13.12 4.45
C PRO A 48 -7.50 -13.25 5.85
N PHE A 49 -8.30 -13.61 6.87
CA PHE A 49 -7.78 -13.82 8.21
C PHE A 49 -6.80 -15.00 8.28
N ILE A 50 -7.10 -16.12 7.60
CA ILE A 50 -6.21 -17.28 7.48
C ILE A 50 -4.92 -16.87 6.77
N ALA A 51 -5.01 -16.15 5.65
CA ALA A 51 -3.83 -15.67 4.92
C ALA A 51 -2.94 -14.80 5.80
N ILE A 52 -3.51 -13.85 6.55
CA ILE A 52 -2.78 -12.96 7.45
C ILE A 52 -2.07 -13.74 8.55
N VAL A 53 -2.79 -14.61 9.26
CA VAL A 53 -2.23 -15.40 10.36
C VAL A 53 -1.09 -16.28 9.85
N LEU A 54 -1.28 -16.95 8.71
CA LEU A 54 -0.23 -17.78 8.12
C LEU A 54 0.97 -16.94 7.69
N ALA A 55 0.79 -15.78 7.06
CA ALA A 55 1.89 -14.92 6.65
C ALA A 55 2.73 -14.45 7.85
N LEU A 56 2.09 -14.10 8.97
CA LEU A 56 2.79 -13.70 10.19
C LEU A 56 3.53 -14.86 10.86
N ILE A 57 2.98 -16.08 10.84
CA ILE A 57 3.59 -17.26 11.46
C ILE A 57 4.71 -17.84 10.58
N THR A 58 4.45 -18.02 9.27
CA THR A 58 5.37 -18.69 8.34
C THR A 58 6.42 -17.74 7.79
N LYS A 59 6.14 -16.44 7.81
CA LYS A 59 6.94 -15.38 7.15
C LYS A 59 7.08 -15.61 5.64
N GLU A 60 6.09 -16.29 5.06
CA GLU A 60 6.06 -16.60 3.64
C GLU A 60 4.68 -16.18 3.09
N VAL A 61 4.68 -15.22 2.15
CA VAL A 61 3.46 -14.51 1.70
C VAL A 61 2.72 -15.31 0.64
N TYR A 62 3.43 -15.86 -0.33
CA TYR A 62 2.79 -16.51 -1.49
C TYR A 62 1.93 -17.71 -1.09
N SER A 63 2.50 -18.63 -0.30
CA SER A 63 1.76 -19.79 0.18
C SER A 63 0.62 -19.39 1.13
N SER A 64 0.81 -18.33 1.91
CA SER A 64 -0.21 -17.85 2.84
C SER A 64 -1.42 -17.29 2.10
N LEU A 65 -1.20 -16.44 1.08
CA LEU A 65 -2.25 -15.93 0.22
C LEU A 65 -2.93 -17.07 -0.56
N PHE A 66 -2.15 -18.01 -1.10
CA PHE A 66 -2.68 -19.15 -1.84
C PHE A 66 -3.57 -20.05 -0.97
N ILE A 67 -3.17 -20.32 0.28
CA ILE A 67 -4.01 -21.06 1.24
C ILE A 67 -5.27 -20.27 1.59
N GLY A 68 -5.16 -18.95 1.73
CA GLY A 68 -6.32 -18.06 1.88
C GLY A 68 -7.30 -18.21 0.72
N ILE A 69 -6.81 -18.16 -0.52
CA ILE A 69 -7.61 -18.36 -1.75
C ILE A 69 -8.27 -19.75 -1.75
N ILE A 70 -7.51 -20.83 -1.44
CA ILE A 70 -8.07 -22.17 -1.34
C ILE A 70 -9.19 -22.23 -0.31
N SER A 71 -8.98 -21.66 0.88
CA SER A 71 -9.97 -21.65 1.95
C SER A 71 -11.23 -20.89 1.55
N GLY A 72 -11.08 -19.76 0.85
CA GLY A 72 -12.19 -18.98 0.32
C GLY A 72 -12.97 -19.73 -0.75
N ALA A 73 -12.28 -20.34 -1.69
CA ALA A 73 -12.89 -21.15 -2.74
C ALA A 73 -13.62 -22.38 -2.17
N LEU A 74 -13.07 -23.03 -1.13
CA LEU A 74 -13.74 -24.12 -0.42
C LEU A 74 -15.03 -23.67 0.27
N LEU A 75 -15.00 -22.52 0.95
CA LEU A 75 -16.18 -21.93 1.57
C LEU A 75 -17.23 -21.51 0.52
N TYR A 76 -16.79 -20.91 -0.57
CA TYR A 76 -17.67 -20.53 -1.69
C TYR A 76 -18.36 -21.75 -2.31
N SER A 77 -17.63 -22.81 -2.52
CA SER A 77 -18.12 -24.06 -3.12
C SER A 77 -18.74 -25.04 -2.12
N ASN A 78 -19.11 -24.57 -0.91
CA ASN A 78 -19.69 -25.42 0.15
C ASN A 78 -18.87 -26.70 0.43
N PHE A 79 -17.53 -26.56 0.47
CA PHE A 79 -16.54 -27.62 0.68
C PHE A 79 -16.49 -28.71 -0.41
N ASN A 80 -17.03 -28.46 -1.61
CA ASN A 80 -16.80 -29.32 -2.76
C ASN A 80 -15.40 -29.03 -3.36
N PRO A 81 -14.43 -29.96 -3.30
CA PRO A 81 -13.05 -29.68 -3.69
C PRO A 81 -12.87 -29.46 -5.20
N LEU A 82 -13.71 -30.07 -6.06
CA LEU A 82 -13.64 -29.89 -7.51
C LEU A 82 -14.16 -28.49 -7.90
N ASN A 83 -15.33 -28.12 -7.38
CA ASN A 83 -15.90 -26.80 -7.60
C ASN A 83 -15.00 -25.72 -7.01
N ALA A 84 -14.39 -25.95 -5.84
CA ALA A 84 -13.43 -25.03 -5.25
C ALA A 84 -12.20 -24.82 -6.15
N PHE A 85 -11.64 -25.90 -6.70
CA PHE A 85 -10.52 -25.79 -7.62
C PHE A 85 -10.91 -25.03 -8.89
N THR A 86 -12.08 -25.28 -9.46
CA THR A 86 -12.58 -24.55 -10.64
C THR A 86 -12.80 -23.07 -10.29
N ALA A 87 -13.49 -22.78 -9.18
CA ALA A 87 -13.79 -21.41 -8.73
C ALA A 87 -12.53 -20.58 -8.46
N MET A 88 -11.42 -21.18 -8.00
CA MET A 88 -10.15 -20.47 -7.87
C MET A 88 -9.72 -19.80 -9.18
N PHE A 89 -10.02 -20.43 -10.32
CA PHE A 89 -9.65 -19.88 -11.63
C PHE A 89 -10.78 -19.07 -12.24
N THR A 90 -12.00 -19.59 -12.29
CA THR A 90 -13.13 -18.93 -12.98
C THR A 90 -13.62 -17.70 -12.26
N GLU A 91 -13.63 -17.72 -10.93
CA GLU A 91 -14.10 -16.62 -10.08
C GLU A 91 -12.95 -15.85 -9.41
N GLY A 92 -11.75 -16.44 -9.39
CA GLY A 92 -10.58 -15.89 -8.74
C GLY A 92 -9.54 -15.34 -9.72
N PHE A 93 -8.57 -16.17 -10.14
CA PHE A 93 -7.39 -15.70 -10.89
C PHE A 93 -7.72 -15.07 -12.25
N ILE A 94 -8.63 -15.68 -13.02
CA ILE A 94 -8.94 -15.18 -14.37
C ILE A 94 -9.63 -13.82 -14.30
N PRO A 95 -10.71 -13.62 -13.52
CA PRO A 95 -11.31 -12.30 -13.38
C PRO A 95 -10.34 -11.26 -12.84
N SER A 96 -9.51 -11.60 -11.83
CA SER A 96 -8.52 -10.69 -11.29
C SER A 96 -7.47 -10.23 -12.31
N LEU A 97 -7.06 -11.10 -13.23
CA LEU A 97 -6.10 -10.76 -14.28
C LEU A 97 -6.76 -10.19 -15.54
N ALA A 98 -8.05 -10.39 -15.75
CA ALA A 98 -8.81 -9.82 -16.87
C ALA A 98 -9.45 -8.47 -16.51
N ASP A 99 -9.38 -8.05 -15.26
CA ASP A 99 -9.88 -6.76 -14.81
C ASP A 99 -9.03 -5.62 -15.37
N GLU A 100 -9.67 -4.66 -16.03
CA GLU A 100 -8.99 -3.56 -16.74
C GLU A 100 -8.17 -2.69 -15.79
N TRP A 101 -8.67 -2.44 -14.58
CA TRP A 101 -7.97 -1.68 -13.55
C TRP A 101 -6.68 -2.39 -13.12
N ASN A 102 -6.78 -3.69 -12.80
CA ASN A 102 -5.65 -4.49 -12.35
C ASN A 102 -4.59 -4.59 -13.45
N VAL A 103 -5.01 -4.85 -14.70
CA VAL A 103 -4.09 -4.90 -15.86
C VAL A 103 -3.37 -3.58 -16.06
N GLY A 104 -4.06 -2.45 -15.92
CA GLY A 104 -3.45 -1.12 -16.02
C GLY A 104 -2.35 -0.92 -14.96
N ILE A 105 -2.59 -1.32 -13.72
CA ILE A 105 -1.57 -1.27 -12.65
C ILE A 105 -0.38 -2.18 -12.98
N LEU A 106 -0.61 -3.40 -13.52
CA LEU A 106 0.48 -4.30 -13.92
C LEU A 106 1.33 -3.70 -15.04
N ILE A 107 0.70 -3.08 -16.05
CA ILE A 107 1.42 -2.37 -17.12
C ILE A 107 2.27 -1.24 -16.54
N PHE A 108 1.68 -0.41 -15.67
CA PHE A 108 2.38 0.67 -14.99
C PHE A 108 3.61 0.18 -14.22
N LEU A 109 3.48 -0.91 -13.44
CA LEU A 109 4.58 -1.51 -12.70
C LEU A 109 5.73 -1.94 -13.60
N VAL A 110 5.44 -2.63 -14.70
CA VAL A 110 6.46 -3.09 -15.67
C VAL A 110 7.17 -1.91 -16.31
N VAL A 111 6.41 -0.91 -16.74
CA VAL A 111 6.95 0.31 -17.35
C VAL A 111 7.82 1.07 -16.34
N LEU A 112 7.35 1.20 -15.11
CA LEU A 112 8.11 1.87 -14.05
C LEU A 112 9.42 1.13 -13.73
N GLY A 113 9.37 -0.19 -13.58
CA GLY A 113 10.57 -1.01 -13.40
C GLY A 113 11.57 -0.83 -14.54
N THR A 114 11.08 -0.72 -15.79
CA THR A 114 11.91 -0.43 -16.97
C THR A 114 12.55 0.96 -16.89
N ILE A 115 11.80 1.99 -16.49
CA ILE A 115 12.33 3.36 -16.33
C ILE A 115 13.39 3.38 -15.22
N VAL A 116 13.17 2.69 -14.10
CA VAL A 116 14.15 2.57 -13.02
C VAL A 116 15.43 1.89 -13.51
N CYS A 117 15.31 0.80 -14.27
CA CYS A 117 16.45 0.13 -14.89
C CYS A 117 17.24 1.09 -15.81
N LEU A 118 16.55 1.84 -16.66
CA LEU A 118 17.18 2.85 -17.52
C LEU A 118 17.95 3.91 -16.71
N MET A 119 17.36 4.46 -15.66
CA MET A 119 18.00 5.46 -14.80
C MET A 119 19.23 4.90 -14.09
N ASN A 120 19.16 3.64 -13.62
CA ASN A 120 20.27 2.95 -12.96
C ASN A 120 21.40 2.64 -13.97
N LYS A 121 21.07 2.06 -15.11
CA LYS A 121 22.02 1.71 -16.17
C LYS A 121 22.69 2.95 -16.77
N ALA A 122 21.97 4.06 -16.89
CA ALA A 122 22.49 5.36 -17.24
C ALA A 122 23.44 5.94 -16.19
N GLY A 123 23.37 5.45 -14.96
CA GLY A 123 24.17 5.93 -13.82
C GLY A 123 23.59 7.19 -13.16
N GLY A 124 22.33 7.55 -13.47
CA GLY A 124 21.65 8.70 -12.89
C GLY A 124 21.45 8.54 -11.37
N SER A 125 21.01 7.37 -10.92
CA SER A 125 20.83 7.05 -9.50
C SER A 125 22.16 7.11 -8.73
N ALA A 126 23.24 6.56 -9.29
CA ALA A 126 24.58 6.61 -8.68
C ALA A 126 25.11 8.05 -8.61
N ALA A 127 24.88 8.85 -9.65
CA ALA A 127 25.28 10.26 -9.66
C ALA A 127 24.48 11.10 -8.65
N TYR A 128 23.18 10.84 -8.51
CA TYR A 128 22.32 11.47 -7.50
C TYR A 128 22.75 11.06 -6.08
N GLY A 129 23.03 9.77 -5.85
CA GLY A 129 23.54 9.29 -4.58
C GLY A 129 24.84 10.00 -4.17
N LYS A 130 25.81 10.16 -5.11
CA LYS A 130 27.04 10.92 -4.90
C LYS A 130 26.79 12.40 -4.60
N TRP A 131 25.83 13.03 -5.29
CA TRP A 131 25.45 14.43 -5.06
C TRP A 131 24.75 14.58 -3.70
N ALA A 132 23.77 13.74 -3.40
CA ALA A 132 23.01 13.76 -2.15
C ALA A 132 23.89 13.45 -0.94
N ALA A 133 24.82 12.49 -1.05
CA ALA A 133 25.80 12.19 -0.01
C ALA A 133 26.71 13.37 0.33
N ARG A 134 26.93 14.30 -0.63
CA ARG A 134 27.67 15.56 -0.37
C ARG A 134 26.82 16.64 0.30
N LYS A 135 25.51 16.66 0.07
CA LYS A 135 24.57 17.68 0.58
C LYS A 135 23.90 17.24 1.86
N ILE A 136 23.44 15.99 1.91
CA ILE A 136 22.81 15.40 3.09
C ILE A 136 23.93 14.85 3.97
N ARG A 137 24.15 15.49 5.10
CA ARG A 137 25.27 15.20 6.01
C ARG A 137 24.86 14.38 7.24
N SER A 138 23.61 14.00 7.36
CA SER A 138 23.11 13.31 8.53
C SER A 138 22.05 12.28 8.20
N ARG A 139 21.98 11.26 9.03
CA ARG A 139 20.96 10.22 8.95
C ARG A 139 19.54 10.81 9.04
N LYS A 140 19.32 11.77 9.96
CA LYS A 140 18.03 12.49 10.06
C LYS A 140 17.71 13.25 8.78
N GLY A 141 18.72 13.88 8.16
CA GLY A 141 18.56 14.55 6.88
C GLY A 141 18.15 13.60 5.74
N ALA A 142 18.69 12.38 5.69
CA ALA A 142 18.30 11.39 4.70
C ALA A 142 16.83 10.93 4.88
N ILE A 143 16.41 10.71 6.12
CA ILE A 143 15.03 10.35 6.48
C ILE A 143 14.06 11.49 6.10
N LEU A 144 14.36 12.72 6.50
CA LEU A 144 13.52 13.88 6.18
C LEU A 144 13.51 14.21 4.69
N ALA A 145 14.58 13.91 3.95
CA ALA A 145 14.59 14.06 2.50
C ALA A 145 13.71 13.01 1.81
N ALA A 146 13.69 11.77 2.31
CA ALA A 146 12.75 10.74 1.83
C ALA A 146 11.29 11.15 2.11
N PHE A 147 11.01 11.61 3.31
CA PHE A 147 9.72 12.16 3.71
C PHE A 147 9.30 13.35 2.83
N GLY A 148 10.21 14.32 2.59
CA GLY A 148 9.93 15.48 1.75
C GLY A 148 9.65 15.10 0.29
N LEU A 149 10.37 14.11 -0.26
CA LEU A 149 10.10 13.61 -1.60
C LEU A 149 8.73 12.90 -1.66
N GLY A 150 8.38 12.13 -0.62
CA GLY A 150 7.06 11.50 -0.50
C GLY A 150 5.92 12.52 -0.52
N ILE A 151 6.09 13.66 0.19
CA ILE A 151 5.10 14.76 0.13
C ILE A 151 5.01 15.36 -1.27
N LEU A 152 6.11 15.51 -1.99
CA LEU A 152 6.11 16.10 -3.33
C LEU A 152 5.42 15.21 -4.37
N ILE A 153 5.41 13.90 -4.16
CA ILE A 153 4.76 12.93 -5.05
C ILE A 153 3.38 12.56 -4.49
N PHE A 154 2.51 13.52 -4.32
CA PHE A 154 1.19 13.37 -3.68
C PHE A 154 0.07 12.93 -4.63
N VAL A 155 0.35 12.83 -5.91
CA VAL A 155 -0.68 12.67 -6.96
C VAL A 155 -1.35 11.31 -6.89
N ASP A 156 -0.56 10.25 -6.64
CA ASP A 156 -1.01 8.87 -6.57
C ASP A 156 -0.12 8.07 -5.61
N ASP A 157 -0.73 7.22 -4.79
CA ASP A 157 -0.05 6.46 -3.74
C ASP A 157 0.80 5.32 -4.29
N TYR A 158 0.35 4.60 -5.32
CA TYR A 158 1.13 3.54 -5.96
C TYR A 158 2.41 4.10 -6.60
N PHE A 159 2.25 5.20 -7.32
CA PHE A 159 3.37 5.90 -7.92
C PHE A 159 4.36 6.42 -6.87
N ASN A 160 3.85 6.95 -5.76
CA ASN A 160 4.66 7.39 -4.62
C ASN A 160 5.52 6.25 -4.07
N CYS A 161 4.89 5.11 -3.72
CA CYS A 161 5.54 3.96 -3.11
C CYS A 161 6.78 3.51 -3.89
N LEU A 162 6.65 3.33 -5.20
CA LEU A 162 7.73 2.81 -6.03
C LEU A 162 8.79 3.87 -6.33
N THR A 163 8.37 5.10 -6.59
CA THR A 163 9.28 6.18 -7.02
C THR A 163 10.14 6.67 -5.87
N VAL A 164 9.53 6.98 -4.71
CA VAL A 164 10.28 7.49 -3.53
C VAL A 164 11.25 6.42 -3.03
N GLY A 165 10.80 5.16 -2.92
CA GLY A 165 11.64 4.05 -2.49
C GLY A 165 12.87 3.89 -3.36
N ASN A 166 12.70 3.82 -4.66
CA ASN A 166 13.79 3.65 -5.61
C ASN A 166 14.78 4.83 -5.62
N ILE A 167 14.29 6.07 -5.56
CA ILE A 167 15.14 7.27 -5.58
C ILE A 167 15.90 7.44 -4.27
N MET A 168 15.24 7.22 -3.13
CA MET A 168 15.83 7.51 -1.82
C MET A 168 16.69 6.37 -1.27
N ARG A 169 16.51 5.15 -1.77
CA ARG A 169 17.27 3.97 -1.34
C ARG A 169 18.78 4.17 -1.31
N PRO A 170 19.47 4.57 -2.39
CA PRO A 170 20.92 4.74 -2.34
C PRO A 170 21.36 5.83 -1.34
N ILE A 171 20.51 6.82 -1.07
CA ILE A 171 20.81 7.90 -0.12
C ILE A 171 20.68 7.38 1.31
N THR A 172 19.59 6.69 1.60
CA THR A 172 19.32 6.11 2.94
C THR A 172 20.32 5.03 3.28
N ASP A 173 20.72 4.20 2.32
CA ASP A 173 21.77 3.19 2.49
C ASP A 173 23.11 3.80 2.90
N ASN A 174 23.54 4.86 2.20
CA ASN A 174 24.78 5.57 2.50
C ASN A 174 24.79 6.19 3.92
N HIS A 175 23.61 6.49 4.46
CA HIS A 175 23.44 7.04 5.81
C HIS A 175 23.04 5.98 6.85
N ARG A 176 23.20 4.68 6.53
CA ARG A 176 22.90 3.56 7.42
C ARG A 176 21.49 3.59 7.99
N VAL A 177 20.51 3.97 7.18
CA VAL A 177 19.07 3.82 7.47
C VAL A 177 18.66 2.45 6.98
N SER A 178 18.00 1.65 7.84
CA SER A 178 17.56 0.29 7.42
C SER A 178 16.56 0.36 6.28
N ARG A 179 16.52 -0.69 5.46
CA ARG A 179 15.55 -0.81 4.36
C ARG A 179 14.11 -0.85 4.89
N ALA A 180 13.90 -1.45 6.05
CA ALA A 180 12.61 -1.44 6.74
C ALA A 180 12.18 -0.03 7.14
N LYS A 181 13.11 0.83 7.59
CA LYS A 181 12.79 2.22 7.91
C LYS A 181 12.45 3.04 6.67
N LEU A 182 13.19 2.83 5.58
CA LEU A 182 12.86 3.46 4.30
C LEU A 182 11.47 3.02 3.81
N ALA A 183 11.18 1.71 3.82
CA ALA A 183 9.88 1.19 3.43
C ALA A 183 8.73 1.79 4.26
N TYR A 184 8.91 1.91 5.60
CA TYR A 184 7.96 2.60 6.46
C TYR A 184 7.72 4.07 6.07
N ILE A 185 8.78 4.83 5.77
CA ILE A 185 8.64 6.24 5.39
C ILE A 185 7.91 6.37 4.06
N VAL A 186 8.23 5.50 3.11
CA VAL A 186 7.60 5.47 1.78
C VAL A 186 6.11 5.18 1.92
N ASP A 187 5.74 4.12 2.62
CA ASP A 187 4.37 3.71 2.85
C ASP A 187 3.57 4.78 3.61
N ALA A 188 4.15 5.30 4.69
CA ALA A 188 3.55 6.34 5.53
C ALA A 188 3.46 7.73 4.85
N THR A 189 4.06 7.92 3.67
CA THR A 189 3.94 9.13 2.84
C THR A 189 3.22 8.89 1.51
N ALA A 190 2.76 7.68 1.24
CA ALA A 190 1.97 7.38 0.05
C ALA A 190 0.49 7.69 0.28
N ALA A 191 -0.33 6.72 0.61
CA ALA A 191 -1.75 6.91 0.83
C ALA A 191 -2.07 8.01 1.89
N PRO A 192 -1.36 8.14 3.03
CA PRO A 192 -1.64 9.23 3.98
C PRO A 192 -1.47 10.64 3.42
N ILE A 193 -0.55 10.85 2.47
CA ILE A 193 -0.38 12.17 1.83
C ILE A 193 -1.43 12.37 0.73
N CYS A 194 -1.64 11.35 -0.13
CA CYS A 194 -2.63 11.42 -1.21
C CYS A 194 -4.04 11.69 -0.69
N MET A 195 -4.39 11.12 0.47
CA MET A 195 -5.70 11.24 1.10
C MET A 195 -5.98 12.62 1.73
N ILE A 196 -4.97 13.47 1.88
CA ILE A 196 -5.14 14.86 2.35
C ILE A 196 -4.74 15.89 1.29
N ALA A 197 -4.39 15.42 0.09
CA ALA A 197 -4.05 16.27 -1.04
C ALA A 197 -5.32 16.57 -1.87
N PRO A 198 -5.67 17.85 -2.07
CA PRO A 198 -6.90 18.23 -2.79
C PRO A 198 -6.95 17.76 -4.25
N ILE A 199 -5.78 17.56 -4.86
CA ILE A 199 -5.64 17.12 -6.25
C ILE A 199 -4.86 15.81 -6.22
N SER A 200 -5.57 14.69 -6.06
CA SER A 200 -5.00 13.35 -5.99
C SER A 200 -5.99 12.32 -6.56
N SER A 201 -5.51 11.12 -6.84
CA SER A 201 -6.36 9.99 -7.19
C SER A 201 -7.41 9.69 -6.10
N TRP A 202 -7.09 9.97 -4.83
CA TRP A 202 -8.01 9.81 -3.71
C TRP A 202 -9.16 10.81 -3.69
N ALA A 203 -8.89 12.10 -3.96
CA ALA A 203 -9.94 13.11 -4.09
C ALA A 203 -10.95 12.71 -5.18
N ALA A 204 -10.43 12.23 -6.32
CA ALA A 204 -11.22 11.73 -7.43
C ALA A 204 -12.09 10.53 -7.02
N ALA A 205 -11.48 9.51 -6.39
CA ALA A 205 -12.19 8.30 -5.99
C ALA A 205 -13.32 8.58 -4.99
N VAL A 206 -13.07 9.44 -4.00
CA VAL A 206 -14.09 9.81 -3.00
C VAL A 206 -15.25 10.55 -3.67
N THR A 207 -14.97 11.47 -4.60
CA THR A 207 -15.98 12.18 -5.36
C THR A 207 -16.88 11.23 -6.16
N GLY A 208 -16.31 10.21 -6.75
CA GLY A 208 -17.05 9.22 -7.56
C GLY A 208 -17.88 8.23 -6.75
N VAL A 209 -17.65 8.10 -5.44
CA VAL A 209 -18.33 7.11 -4.57
C VAL A 209 -19.44 7.75 -3.74
N VAL A 210 -19.40 9.07 -3.52
CA VAL A 210 -20.37 9.79 -2.70
C VAL A 210 -21.60 10.16 -3.54
N GLU A 211 -22.77 9.68 -3.13
CA GLU A 211 -24.04 10.02 -3.75
C GLU A 211 -24.83 11.03 -2.89
N GLY A 212 -25.51 11.97 -3.54
CA GLY A 212 -26.38 12.94 -2.88
C GLY A 212 -25.68 14.15 -2.25
N TYR A 213 -24.35 14.23 -2.34
CA TYR A 213 -23.53 15.35 -1.84
C TYR A 213 -22.49 15.74 -2.90
N ASP A 214 -21.96 16.97 -2.81
CA ASP A 214 -20.73 17.32 -3.53
C ASP A 214 -19.55 16.57 -2.87
N GLY A 215 -19.13 15.48 -3.52
CA GLY A 215 -18.10 14.59 -3.00
C GLY A 215 -16.74 15.28 -2.87
N PHE A 216 -16.44 16.25 -3.76
CA PHE A 216 -15.20 17.01 -3.67
C PHE A 216 -15.21 17.97 -2.49
N GLU A 217 -16.31 18.73 -2.28
CA GLU A 217 -16.45 19.59 -1.10
C GLU A 217 -16.35 18.75 0.18
N LEU A 218 -17.03 17.60 0.21
CA LEU A 218 -17.02 16.70 1.36
C LEU A 218 -15.61 16.19 1.65
N PHE A 219 -14.85 15.82 0.61
CA PHE A 219 -13.44 15.41 0.74
C PHE A 219 -12.57 16.54 1.32
N ILE A 220 -12.67 17.75 0.78
CA ILE A 220 -11.88 18.90 1.27
C ILE A 220 -12.20 19.20 2.73
N ARG A 221 -13.49 19.17 3.11
CA ARG A 221 -13.93 19.40 4.49
C ARG A 221 -13.51 18.28 5.44
N ALA A 222 -13.29 17.07 4.94
CA ALA A 222 -12.81 15.92 5.71
C ALA A 222 -11.31 16.00 6.04
N ILE A 223 -10.49 16.71 5.25
CA ILE A 223 -9.03 16.79 5.42
C ILE A 223 -8.61 17.17 6.85
N PRO A 224 -9.14 18.22 7.49
CA PRO A 224 -8.73 18.62 8.84
C PRO A 224 -9.06 17.58 9.92
N TYR A 225 -9.99 16.69 9.64
CA TYR A 225 -10.37 15.60 10.54
C TYR A 225 -9.68 14.28 10.20
N ASN A 226 -8.84 14.23 9.16
CA ASN A 226 -8.11 13.03 8.80
C ASN A 226 -6.96 12.76 9.78
N LEU A 227 -7.34 12.28 10.97
CA LEU A 227 -6.42 12.14 12.09
C LEU A 227 -5.31 11.15 11.78
N TYR A 228 -5.60 10.02 11.12
CA TYR A 228 -4.56 9.02 10.85
C TYR A 228 -3.47 9.57 9.95
N SER A 229 -3.80 10.22 8.85
CA SER A 229 -2.82 10.82 7.94
C SER A 229 -2.01 11.92 8.62
N LEU A 230 -2.68 12.85 9.27
CA LEU A 230 -2.02 13.99 9.91
C LEU A 230 -1.11 13.56 11.06
N LEU A 231 -1.55 12.58 11.87
CA LEU A 231 -0.75 12.03 12.95
C LEU A 231 0.39 11.12 12.44
N THR A 232 0.21 10.41 11.31
CA THR A 232 1.28 9.64 10.67
C THR A 232 2.41 10.55 10.18
N ILE A 233 2.07 11.69 9.57
CA ILE A 233 3.03 12.73 9.18
C ILE A 233 3.79 13.25 10.41
N ALA A 234 3.05 13.61 11.46
CA ALA A 234 3.65 14.05 12.72
C ALA A 234 4.53 12.97 13.35
N MET A 235 4.09 11.70 13.30
CA MET A 235 4.86 10.55 13.79
C MET A 235 6.23 10.48 13.13
N ILE A 236 6.32 10.54 11.80
CA ILE A 236 7.60 10.50 11.07
C ILE A 236 8.52 11.62 11.52
N ILE A 237 8.00 12.84 11.63
CA ILE A 237 8.76 14.01 12.05
C ILE A 237 9.26 13.83 13.49
N PHE A 238 8.37 13.47 14.43
CA PHE A 238 8.71 13.37 15.85
C PHE A 238 9.71 12.24 16.13
N ILE A 239 9.49 11.02 15.60
CA ILE A 239 10.43 9.91 15.81
C ILE A 239 11.80 10.25 15.21
N THR A 240 11.85 10.93 14.06
CA THR A 240 13.11 11.31 13.40
C THR A 240 13.86 12.38 14.22
N LEU A 241 13.17 13.43 14.64
CA LEU A 241 13.80 14.54 15.40
C LEU A 241 14.22 14.10 16.80
N MET A 242 13.35 13.35 17.49
CA MET A 242 13.60 12.88 18.86
C MET A 242 14.52 11.64 18.91
N GLY A 243 14.79 10.99 17.76
CA GLY A 243 15.61 9.78 17.67
C GLY A 243 14.98 8.58 18.38
N ILE A 244 13.65 8.45 18.29
CA ILE A 244 12.90 7.36 18.95
C ILE A 244 12.76 6.20 17.98
N GLU A 245 13.18 5.03 18.42
CA GLU A 245 12.94 3.77 17.71
C GLU A 245 12.45 2.72 18.71
N TYR A 246 11.36 2.03 18.38
CA TYR A 246 10.76 1.01 19.25
C TYR A 246 10.24 -0.19 18.47
N GLY A 247 9.83 -1.22 19.18
CA GLY A 247 9.42 -2.48 18.57
C GLY A 247 10.52 -3.11 17.71
N PRO A 248 10.15 -3.93 16.71
CA PRO A 248 11.10 -4.58 15.81
C PRO A 248 11.98 -3.59 15.01
N MET A 249 11.46 -2.40 14.67
CA MET A 249 12.21 -1.36 13.95
C MET A 249 13.50 -0.98 14.68
N ARG A 250 13.50 -0.93 16.03
CA ARG A 250 14.69 -0.61 16.81
C ARG A 250 15.85 -1.58 16.52
N LYS A 251 15.55 -2.87 16.33
CA LYS A 251 16.57 -3.87 15.99
C LYS A 251 17.15 -3.63 14.59
N HIS A 252 16.29 -3.35 13.61
CA HIS A 252 16.71 -3.05 12.23
C HIS A 252 17.59 -1.81 12.16
N GLU A 253 17.18 -0.76 12.83
CA GLU A 253 17.93 0.51 12.87
C GLU A 253 19.24 0.37 13.61
N ARG A 254 19.27 -0.38 14.74
CA ARG A 254 20.49 -0.65 15.48
C ARG A 254 21.50 -1.42 14.63
N ASN A 255 21.06 -2.45 13.91
CA ASN A 255 21.93 -3.24 13.04
C ASN A 255 22.47 -2.40 11.87
N ALA A 256 21.64 -1.55 11.27
CA ALA A 256 22.08 -0.65 10.22
C ALA A 256 23.14 0.35 10.72
N ILE A 257 22.95 0.92 11.92
CA ILE A 257 23.88 1.90 12.49
C ILE A 257 25.20 1.26 12.89
N LEU A 258 25.16 0.16 13.66
CA LEU A 258 26.36 -0.43 14.28
C LEU A 258 27.15 -1.29 13.28
N TYR A 259 26.48 -2.10 12.49
CA TYR A 259 27.10 -3.12 11.63
C TYR A 259 27.01 -2.79 10.14
N GLY A 260 26.26 -1.74 9.74
CA GLY A 260 25.99 -1.46 8.33
C GLY A 260 25.04 -2.50 7.69
N ASP A 261 24.43 -3.37 8.49
CA ASP A 261 23.47 -4.36 8.01
C ASP A 261 22.08 -3.73 7.83
N LEU A 262 21.73 -3.43 6.60
CA LEU A 262 20.50 -2.74 6.24
C LEU A 262 19.27 -3.66 6.26
N TYR A 263 19.46 -4.99 6.32
CA TYR A 263 18.40 -5.99 6.19
C TYR A 263 18.03 -6.68 7.50
N THR A 264 19.00 -6.88 8.39
CA THR A 264 18.86 -7.53 9.70
C THR A 264 18.55 -9.02 9.68
N THR A 265 17.74 -9.51 8.74
CA THR A 265 17.36 -10.93 8.64
C THR A 265 18.21 -11.66 7.61
N SER A 266 18.25 -12.99 7.70
CA SER A 266 18.94 -13.85 6.73
C SER A 266 18.21 -13.95 5.39
N ASP A 267 16.92 -13.68 5.38
CA ASP A 267 16.11 -13.64 4.16
C ASP A 267 16.26 -12.27 3.50
N ARG A 268 16.98 -12.23 2.39
CA ARG A 268 17.41 -11.02 1.69
C ARG A 268 17.09 -11.12 0.19
N PRO A 269 15.82 -11.07 -0.19
CA PRO A 269 15.40 -11.32 -1.56
C PRO A 269 16.00 -10.34 -2.58
N PHE A 270 16.45 -9.16 -2.12
CA PHE A 270 17.02 -8.10 -2.96
C PHE A 270 18.53 -7.90 -2.74
N GLU A 271 19.22 -8.81 -2.02
CA GLU A 271 20.66 -8.71 -1.81
C GLU A 271 21.39 -8.90 -3.14
N GLY A 272 22.35 -8.04 -3.43
CA GLY A 272 23.13 -8.10 -4.68
C GLY A 272 22.49 -7.38 -5.88
N GLN A 273 21.24 -6.97 -5.80
CA GLN A 273 20.59 -6.19 -6.89
C GLN A 273 21.04 -4.71 -6.92
N ASN A 274 21.86 -4.29 -5.95
CA ASN A 274 22.33 -2.90 -5.81
C ASN A 274 23.54 -2.53 -6.65
N GLY A 275 24.03 -3.42 -7.47
CA GLY A 275 25.34 -3.33 -8.06
C GLY A 275 25.42 -3.38 -9.58
N GLU A 276 24.42 -2.94 -10.32
CA GLU A 276 24.67 -2.69 -11.73
C GLU A 276 25.72 -1.58 -11.88
N VAL A 277 26.82 -1.94 -12.48
CA VAL A 277 27.95 -1.04 -12.72
C VAL A 277 27.48 0.09 -13.62
N SER A 278 27.27 1.25 -13.02
CA SER A 278 27.07 2.50 -13.77
C SER A 278 28.22 2.64 -14.78
N ASN A 279 27.89 2.89 -16.04
CA ASN A 279 28.87 3.15 -17.10
C ASN A 279 29.70 4.43 -16.87
N GLY A 280 29.54 5.11 -15.74
CA GLY A 280 30.29 6.29 -15.31
C GLY A 280 29.94 7.58 -16.06
N LYS A 281 29.10 7.51 -17.08
CA LYS A 281 28.71 8.67 -17.92
C LYS A 281 27.50 9.44 -17.36
N GLY A 282 26.75 8.85 -16.44
CA GLY A 282 25.54 9.41 -15.85
C GLY A 282 25.78 10.68 -15.05
N LYS A 283 24.84 11.58 -15.12
CA LYS A 283 24.75 12.81 -14.33
C LYS A 283 23.44 12.80 -13.54
N VAL A 284 23.34 13.64 -12.51
CA VAL A 284 22.11 13.82 -11.70
C VAL A 284 20.89 14.13 -12.57
N ILE A 285 21.06 14.85 -13.67
CA ILE A 285 19.98 15.15 -14.61
C ILE A 285 19.40 13.90 -15.29
N ASP A 286 20.17 12.82 -15.40
CA ASP A 286 19.71 11.54 -15.99
C ASP A 286 18.86 10.71 -15.01
N LEU A 287 18.71 11.20 -13.77
CA LEU A 287 17.71 10.75 -12.80
C LEU A 287 16.55 11.74 -12.72
N ILE A 288 16.83 13.04 -12.56
CA ILE A 288 15.80 14.06 -12.29
C ILE A 288 14.89 14.27 -13.50
N ILE A 289 15.44 14.36 -14.72
CA ILE A 289 14.63 14.60 -15.92
C ILE A 289 13.67 13.44 -16.20
N PRO A 290 14.07 12.15 -16.17
CA PRO A 290 13.12 11.04 -16.29
C PRO A 290 12.00 11.06 -15.25
N VAL A 291 12.32 11.38 -14.00
CA VAL A 291 11.31 11.48 -12.94
C VAL A 291 10.32 12.61 -13.21
N ILE A 292 10.80 13.79 -13.61
CA ILE A 292 9.93 14.92 -13.99
C ILE A 292 9.04 14.54 -15.19
N ILE A 293 9.61 13.92 -16.23
CA ILE A 293 8.86 13.46 -17.40
C ILE A 293 7.78 12.47 -16.97
N LEU A 294 8.13 11.51 -16.13
CA LEU A 294 7.19 10.50 -15.63
C LEU A 294 6.05 11.16 -14.84
N ILE A 295 6.36 12.04 -13.87
CA ILE A 295 5.35 12.75 -13.07
C ILE A 295 4.42 13.58 -13.97
N VAL A 296 4.99 14.41 -14.84
CA VAL A 296 4.20 15.29 -15.71
C VAL A 296 3.29 14.49 -16.63
N LEU A 297 3.81 13.42 -17.23
CA LEU A 297 3.02 12.62 -18.17
C LEU A 297 1.99 11.73 -17.48
N CYS A 298 2.26 11.24 -16.26
CA CYS A 298 1.24 10.55 -15.46
C CYS A 298 0.11 11.51 -15.06
N ILE A 299 0.44 12.74 -14.63
CA ILE A 299 -0.57 13.79 -14.37
C ILE A 299 -1.40 14.07 -15.64
N LEU A 300 -0.74 14.26 -16.77
CA LEU A 300 -1.43 14.49 -18.04
C LEU A 300 -2.28 13.28 -18.46
N GLY A 301 -1.81 12.06 -18.23
CA GLY A 301 -2.57 10.84 -18.45
C GLY A 301 -3.84 10.76 -17.61
N MET A 302 -3.76 11.08 -16.31
CA MET A 302 -4.93 11.13 -15.43
C MET A 302 -5.91 12.24 -15.86
N LEU A 303 -5.43 13.45 -16.16
CA LEU A 303 -6.27 14.52 -16.68
C LEU A 303 -6.94 14.14 -18.00
N TYR A 304 -6.22 13.43 -18.89
CA TYR A 304 -6.75 12.95 -20.15
C TYR A 304 -7.91 11.97 -19.94
N THR A 305 -7.72 10.95 -19.09
CA THR A 305 -8.78 9.97 -18.80
C THR A 305 -9.97 10.59 -18.05
N GLY A 306 -9.75 11.72 -17.37
CA GLY A 306 -10.80 12.47 -16.68
C GLY A 306 -11.52 13.53 -17.52
N GLY A 307 -11.28 13.55 -18.86
CA GLY A 307 -12.08 14.40 -19.77
C GLY A 307 -11.61 15.84 -19.90
N ILE A 308 -10.34 16.16 -19.59
CA ILE A 308 -9.79 17.54 -19.76
C ILE A 308 -9.93 18.04 -21.21
N LEU A 309 -9.82 17.16 -22.21
CA LEU A 309 -9.99 17.50 -23.62
C LEU A 309 -11.46 17.65 -24.03
N GLU A 310 -12.40 17.19 -23.22
CA GLU A 310 -13.83 17.32 -23.40
C GLU A 310 -14.38 18.61 -22.77
N GLY A 311 -13.49 19.42 -22.17
CA GLY A 311 -13.80 20.73 -21.61
C GLY A 311 -14.00 20.74 -20.11
N GLU A 312 -13.74 19.61 -19.42
CA GLU A 312 -13.74 19.58 -17.97
C GLU A 312 -12.64 20.47 -17.38
N ASN A 313 -12.92 21.08 -16.24
CA ASN A 313 -11.90 21.81 -15.50
C ASN A 313 -10.93 20.82 -14.82
N ILE A 314 -9.75 21.31 -14.40
CA ILE A 314 -8.71 20.45 -13.80
C ILE A 314 -9.24 19.65 -12.60
N VAL A 315 -10.08 20.24 -11.76
CA VAL A 315 -10.63 19.59 -10.56
C VAL A 315 -11.57 18.45 -10.95
N ASN A 316 -12.49 18.71 -11.87
CA ASN A 316 -13.41 17.68 -12.37
C ASN A 316 -12.67 16.58 -13.14
N ALA A 317 -11.66 16.95 -13.95
CA ALA A 317 -10.85 15.98 -14.68
C ALA A 317 -10.11 15.05 -13.71
N PHE A 318 -9.59 15.54 -12.59
CA PHE A 318 -9.05 14.67 -11.55
C PHE A 318 -10.13 13.85 -10.83
N ALA A 319 -11.29 14.41 -10.59
CA ALA A 319 -12.40 13.71 -9.95
C ALA A 319 -12.96 12.56 -10.81
N ASN A 320 -12.93 12.68 -12.13
CA ASN A 320 -13.46 11.68 -13.06
C ASN A 320 -12.37 10.77 -13.67
N CYS A 321 -11.09 10.90 -13.24
CA CYS A 321 -10.01 10.16 -13.88
C CYS A 321 -10.04 8.67 -13.58
N ASP A 322 -9.76 7.84 -14.60
CA ASP A 322 -9.32 6.48 -14.41
C ASP A 322 -7.81 6.50 -14.12
N ALA A 323 -7.43 6.40 -12.84
CA ALA A 323 -6.03 6.47 -12.43
C ALA A 323 -5.21 5.32 -13.00
N SER A 324 -5.76 4.11 -13.10
CA SER A 324 -5.07 2.93 -13.64
C SER A 324 -4.71 3.11 -15.11
N LEU A 325 -5.70 3.49 -15.92
CA LEU A 325 -5.50 3.78 -17.34
C LEU A 325 -4.61 5.02 -17.54
N GLY A 326 -4.84 6.08 -16.78
CA GLY A 326 -4.08 7.33 -16.85
C GLY A 326 -2.59 7.13 -16.53
N LEU A 327 -2.27 6.34 -15.49
CA LEU A 327 -0.90 5.97 -15.14
C LEU A 327 -0.25 5.09 -16.21
N SER A 328 -0.99 4.11 -16.76
CA SER A 328 -0.50 3.24 -17.83
C SER A 328 -0.13 4.03 -19.09
N LEU A 329 -1.01 4.91 -19.54
CA LEU A 329 -0.79 5.75 -20.73
C LEU A 329 0.34 6.74 -20.48
N GLY A 330 0.28 7.47 -19.35
CA GLY A 330 1.28 8.48 -19.01
C GLY A 330 2.68 7.90 -18.86
N SER A 331 2.81 6.79 -18.13
CA SER A 331 4.10 6.13 -17.95
C SER A 331 4.66 5.53 -19.24
N SER A 332 3.80 4.94 -20.09
CA SER A 332 4.22 4.38 -21.38
C SER A 332 4.75 5.47 -22.32
N LEU A 333 4.07 6.61 -22.38
CA LEU A 333 4.56 7.77 -23.13
C LEU A 333 5.86 8.31 -22.52
N ALA A 334 5.94 8.36 -21.19
CA ALA A 334 7.16 8.75 -20.47
C ALA A 334 8.34 7.84 -20.84
N LEU A 335 8.13 6.52 -20.85
CA LEU A 335 9.15 5.55 -21.24
C LEU A 335 9.72 5.83 -22.63
N ILE A 336 8.84 6.06 -23.61
CA ILE A 336 9.26 6.38 -24.99
C ILE A 336 10.12 7.63 -24.99
N ILE A 337 9.68 8.71 -24.34
CA ILE A 337 10.41 9.98 -24.30
C ILE A 337 11.73 9.83 -23.54
N ILE A 338 11.76 9.06 -22.45
CA ILE A 338 12.98 8.79 -21.66
C ILE A 338 14.00 8.00 -22.51
N ILE A 339 13.58 7.00 -23.28
CA ILE A 339 14.46 6.26 -24.18
C ILE A 339 15.09 7.22 -25.19
N ILE A 340 14.28 8.05 -25.84
CA ILE A 340 14.76 9.07 -26.79
C ILE A 340 15.75 10.02 -26.11
N TYR A 341 15.43 10.50 -24.91
CA TYR A 341 16.31 11.37 -24.10
C TYR A 341 17.66 10.71 -23.81
N MET A 342 17.66 9.44 -23.31
CA MET A 342 18.90 8.73 -22.95
C MET A 342 19.79 8.49 -24.19
N MET A 343 19.17 8.18 -25.33
CA MET A 343 19.88 8.02 -26.62
C MET A 343 20.44 9.35 -27.14
N ALA A 344 19.65 10.42 -27.10
CA ALA A 344 20.09 11.77 -27.51
C ALA A 344 21.26 12.28 -26.66
N ARG A 345 21.25 11.97 -25.38
CA ARG A 345 22.34 12.24 -24.43
C ARG A 345 23.56 11.33 -24.64
N LYS A 346 23.46 10.29 -25.46
CA LYS A 346 24.49 9.26 -25.67
C LYS A 346 24.94 8.56 -24.39
N VAL A 347 24.03 8.46 -23.42
CA VAL A 347 24.26 7.78 -22.14
C VAL A 347 24.02 6.29 -22.31
N LEU A 348 22.96 5.91 -23.02
CA LEU A 348 22.62 4.55 -23.42
C LEU A 348 22.44 4.44 -24.93
N ILE A 349 22.72 3.26 -25.49
CA ILE A 349 22.34 2.90 -26.86
C ILE A 349 21.01 2.17 -26.86
N PHE A 350 20.32 2.10 -28.02
CA PHE A 350 19.01 1.48 -28.15
C PHE A 350 18.96 0.04 -27.62
N LYS A 351 19.99 -0.77 -27.89
CA LYS A 351 20.06 -2.16 -27.40
C LYS A 351 20.05 -2.20 -25.87
N GLU A 352 20.82 -1.35 -25.22
CA GLU A 352 20.87 -1.25 -23.75
C GLU A 352 19.52 -0.82 -23.15
N CYS A 353 18.79 0.06 -23.86
CA CYS A 353 17.45 0.43 -23.46
C CYS A 353 16.48 -0.74 -23.56
N MET A 354 16.55 -1.54 -24.64
CA MET A 354 15.68 -2.72 -24.81
C MET A 354 15.98 -3.82 -23.80
N GLU A 355 17.22 -4.00 -23.38
CA GLU A 355 17.60 -4.92 -22.31
C GLU A 355 16.97 -4.55 -20.97
N CYS A 356 16.60 -3.27 -20.76
CA CYS A 356 15.93 -2.83 -19.53
C CYS A 356 14.47 -3.33 -19.40
N PHE A 357 13.80 -3.69 -20.50
CA PHE A 357 12.43 -4.23 -20.42
C PHE A 357 12.35 -5.54 -19.64
N PRO A 358 13.09 -6.62 -20.04
CA PRO A 358 13.05 -7.85 -19.27
C PRO A 358 13.62 -7.70 -17.85
N GLU A 359 14.62 -6.82 -17.65
CA GLU A 359 15.17 -6.57 -16.32
C GLU A 359 14.16 -5.82 -15.43
N GLY A 360 13.47 -4.81 -15.96
CA GLY A 360 12.42 -4.08 -15.26
C GLY A 360 11.25 -5.00 -14.91
N PHE A 361 10.82 -5.87 -15.85
CA PHE A 361 9.78 -6.86 -15.59
C PHE A 361 10.18 -7.82 -14.46
N LYS A 362 11.41 -8.39 -14.51
CA LYS A 362 11.92 -9.27 -13.46
C LYS A 362 11.95 -8.59 -12.09
N ALA A 363 12.31 -7.32 -12.05
CA ALA A 363 12.32 -6.57 -10.79
C ALA A 363 10.94 -6.43 -10.16
N MET A 364 9.88 -6.41 -10.99
CA MET A 364 8.49 -6.26 -10.53
C MET A 364 7.74 -7.58 -10.35
N VAL A 365 8.31 -8.73 -10.78
CA VAL A 365 7.67 -10.05 -10.64
C VAL A 365 7.18 -10.33 -9.22
N PRO A 366 7.94 -10.07 -8.14
CA PRO A 366 7.43 -10.30 -6.79
C PRO A 366 6.17 -9.49 -6.48
N ALA A 367 6.14 -8.20 -6.82
CA ALA A 367 4.98 -7.35 -6.63
C ALA A 367 3.78 -7.82 -7.47
N ILE A 368 3.99 -8.13 -8.74
CA ILE A 368 2.95 -8.64 -9.66
C ILE A 368 2.32 -9.92 -9.10
N LEU A 369 3.13 -10.88 -8.64
CA LEU A 369 2.61 -12.14 -8.08
C LEU A 369 1.78 -11.89 -6.82
N ILE A 370 2.29 -11.06 -5.89
CA ILE A 370 1.57 -10.78 -4.65
C ILE A 370 0.27 -10.03 -4.92
N LEU A 371 0.29 -9.01 -5.80
CA LEU A 371 -0.91 -8.29 -6.21
C LEU A 371 -1.94 -9.24 -6.83
N THR A 372 -1.52 -10.11 -7.75
CA THR A 372 -2.41 -11.11 -8.36
C THR A 372 -3.09 -12.00 -7.32
N PHE A 373 -2.32 -12.51 -6.35
CA PHE A 373 -2.89 -13.33 -5.27
C PHE A 373 -3.79 -12.50 -4.34
N ALA A 374 -3.42 -11.27 -4.03
CA ALA A 374 -4.20 -10.39 -3.16
C ALA A 374 -5.55 -10.03 -3.79
N TRP A 375 -5.58 -9.65 -5.06
CA TRP A 375 -6.81 -9.38 -5.81
C TRP A 375 -7.70 -10.63 -5.91
N THR A 376 -7.10 -11.79 -6.19
CA THR A 376 -7.82 -13.07 -6.23
C THR A 376 -8.45 -13.39 -4.87
N LEU A 377 -7.71 -13.20 -3.78
CA LEU A 377 -8.23 -13.41 -2.43
C LEU A 377 -9.36 -12.43 -2.11
N SER A 378 -9.20 -11.15 -2.48
CA SER A 378 -10.22 -10.12 -2.29
C SER A 378 -11.49 -10.43 -3.07
N GLY A 379 -11.37 -10.82 -4.35
CA GLY A 379 -12.51 -11.22 -5.19
C GLY A 379 -13.29 -12.38 -4.60
N ILE A 380 -12.60 -13.48 -4.25
CA ILE A 380 -13.25 -14.65 -3.63
C ILE A 380 -13.88 -14.30 -2.27
N THR A 381 -13.24 -13.43 -1.48
CA THR A 381 -13.80 -12.94 -0.20
C THR A 381 -15.07 -12.12 -0.44
N GLY A 382 -15.10 -11.32 -1.50
CA GLY A 382 -16.30 -10.60 -1.95
C GLY A 382 -17.47 -11.52 -2.29
N LEU A 383 -17.20 -12.63 -3.00
CA LEU A 383 -18.23 -13.64 -3.32
C LEU A 383 -18.83 -14.33 -2.09
N LEU A 384 -18.12 -14.32 -0.95
CA LEU A 384 -18.65 -14.83 0.32
C LEU A 384 -19.54 -13.82 1.05
N GLY A 385 -19.80 -12.64 0.48
CA GLY A 385 -20.64 -11.62 1.11
C GLY A 385 -19.97 -10.91 2.29
N ALA A 386 -18.66 -10.71 2.23
CA ALA A 386 -17.95 -9.94 3.25
C ALA A 386 -18.48 -8.52 3.38
N LYS A 387 -18.88 -7.90 2.27
CA LYS A 387 -19.51 -6.58 2.20
C LYS A 387 -20.84 -6.55 2.95
N GLU A 388 -21.69 -7.53 2.71
CA GLU A 388 -23.01 -7.67 3.32
C GLU A 388 -22.89 -7.89 4.83
N TYR A 389 -21.94 -8.73 5.25
CA TYR A 389 -21.67 -8.95 6.68
C TYR A 389 -21.24 -7.64 7.37
N VAL A 390 -20.29 -6.91 6.81
CA VAL A 390 -19.82 -5.64 7.37
C VAL A 390 -20.97 -4.62 7.41
N SER A 391 -21.76 -4.50 6.35
CA SER A 391 -22.94 -3.62 6.31
C SER A 391 -23.97 -3.96 7.40
N SER A 392 -24.15 -5.25 7.72
CA SER A 392 -25.09 -5.69 8.76
C SER A 392 -24.70 -5.21 10.16
N ILE A 393 -23.39 -5.03 10.41
CA ILE A 393 -22.90 -4.52 11.71
C ILE A 393 -23.39 -3.08 11.94
N PHE A 394 -23.41 -2.25 10.88
CA PHE A 394 -23.85 -0.85 10.98
C PHE A 394 -25.37 -0.69 11.11
N ASN A 395 -26.15 -1.52 10.43
CA ASN A 395 -27.61 -1.42 10.41
C ASN A 395 -28.27 -1.85 11.73
N GLY A 396 -27.54 -2.46 12.67
CA GLY A 396 -28.05 -2.91 13.98
C GLY A 396 -27.90 -1.89 15.12
N GLY A 397 -27.38 -0.68 14.89
CA GLY A 397 -27.00 0.27 15.95
C GLY A 397 -28.11 1.23 16.41
N ALA A 398 -28.21 1.46 17.73
CA ALA A 398 -29.15 2.38 18.34
C ALA A 398 -28.78 3.86 18.06
N ALA A 399 -29.78 4.73 17.82
CA ALA A 399 -29.62 6.16 17.52
C ALA A 399 -28.76 6.96 18.54
N ASN A 400 -28.70 6.52 19.81
CA ASN A 400 -27.87 7.13 20.85
C ASN A 400 -26.36 6.95 20.66
N LEU A 401 -25.94 6.08 19.71
CA LEU A 401 -24.52 5.83 19.41
C LEU A 401 -23.98 6.70 18.27
N LEU A 402 -24.81 7.55 17.65
CA LEU A 402 -24.40 8.40 16.51
C LEU A 402 -23.18 9.29 16.85
N VAL A 403 -23.04 9.72 18.11
CA VAL A 403 -21.88 10.49 18.55
C VAL A 403 -20.56 9.68 18.46
N LEU A 404 -20.65 8.35 18.62
CA LEU A 404 -19.51 7.46 18.49
C LEU A 404 -19.31 6.93 17.07
N LEU A 405 -20.21 7.30 16.14
CA LEU A 405 -20.19 6.81 14.75
C LEU A 405 -18.83 7.01 14.06
N PRO A 406 -18.13 8.16 14.16
CA PRO A 406 -16.81 8.30 13.55
C PRO A 406 -15.79 7.29 14.08
N ALA A 407 -15.76 7.05 15.40
CA ALA A 407 -14.85 6.07 16.00
C ALA A 407 -15.20 4.63 15.60
N MET A 408 -16.49 4.30 15.51
CA MET A 408 -16.97 2.99 15.07
C MET A 408 -16.64 2.75 13.61
N VAL A 409 -16.90 3.71 12.74
CA VAL A 409 -16.58 3.65 11.31
C VAL A 409 -15.08 3.53 11.10
N PHE A 410 -14.26 4.29 11.83
CA PHE A 410 -12.82 4.15 11.81
C PHE A 410 -12.38 2.71 12.16
N ALA A 411 -12.88 2.15 13.27
CA ALA A 411 -12.50 0.81 13.70
C ALA A 411 -12.92 -0.27 12.71
N VAL A 412 -14.14 -0.17 12.14
CA VAL A 412 -14.63 -1.12 11.13
C VAL A 412 -13.83 -0.98 9.84
N ALA A 413 -13.55 0.23 9.39
CA ALA A 413 -12.72 0.48 8.21
C ALA A 413 -11.31 -0.07 8.39
N VAL A 414 -10.69 0.10 9.58
CA VAL A 414 -9.40 -0.53 9.92
C VAL A 414 -9.49 -2.05 9.80
N GLY A 415 -10.48 -2.68 10.43
CA GLY A 415 -10.66 -4.13 10.41
C GLY A 415 -10.89 -4.68 9.00
N MET A 416 -11.74 -3.99 8.23
CA MET A 416 -12.06 -4.39 6.86
C MET A 416 -10.84 -4.23 5.93
N SER A 417 -10.19 -3.08 5.95
CA SER A 417 -9.03 -2.81 5.10
C SER A 417 -7.84 -3.71 5.46
N PHE A 418 -7.62 -3.96 6.76
CA PHE A 418 -6.64 -4.95 7.21
C PHE A 418 -6.91 -6.35 6.66
N SER A 419 -8.17 -6.75 6.61
CA SER A 419 -8.59 -8.08 6.15
C SER A 419 -8.59 -8.24 4.64
N THR A 420 -8.88 -7.18 3.91
CA THR A 420 -8.99 -7.20 2.44
C THR A 420 -7.70 -6.76 1.73
N GLY A 421 -6.81 -6.05 2.43
CA GLY A 421 -5.58 -5.50 1.87
C GLY A 421 -5.82 -4.39 0.84
N THR A 422 -6.96 -3.70 0.93
CA THR A 422 -7.26 -2.59 0.03
C THR A 422 -8.01 -1.47 0.74
N SER A 423 -7.40 -0.30 0.76
CA SER A 423 -8.04 0.92 1.24
C SER A 423 -9.16 1.37 0.29
N TRP A 424 -8.95 1.25 -1.03
CA TRP A 424 -9.91 1.65 -2.05
C TRP A 424 -11.20 0.83 -2.00
N GLY A 425 -11.09 -0.50 -1.92
CA GLY A 425 -12.25 -1.37 -1.75
C GLY A 425 -13.00 -1.10 -0.45
N THR A 426 -12.28 -0.77 0.61
CA THR A 426 -12.87 -0.48 1.93
C THR A 426 -13.69 0.80 1.92
N PHE A 427 -13.13 1.93 1.49
CA PHE A 427 -13.92 3.16 1.47
C PHE A 427 -15.03 3.12 0.40
N GLY A 428 -14.78 2.46 -0.73
CA GLY A 428 -15.79 2.26 -1.78
C GLY A 428 -17.04 1.53 -1.29
N ILE A 429 -16.91 0.68 -0.27
CA ILE A 429 -18.02 -0.01 0.38
C ILE A 429 -18.65 0.83 1.49
N ILE A 430 -17.83 1.40 2.37
CA ILE A 430 -18.31 2.03 3.61
C ILE A 430 -18.85 3.45 3.34
N LEU A 431 -18.26 4.22 2.42
CA LEU A 431 -18.71 5.60 2.16
C LEU A 431 -20.17 5.70 1.72
N PRO A 432 -20.67 4.91 0.74
CA PRO A 432 -22.08 4.94 0.38
C PRO A 432 -23.01 4.61 1.57
N ILE A 433 -22.57 3.71 2.46
CA ILE A 433 -23.34 3.36 3.66
C ILE A 433 -23.39 4.55 4.63
N VAL A 434 -22.26 5.23 4.83
CA VAL A 434 -22.15 6.40 5.72
C VAL A 434 -23.00 7.57 5.18
N THR A 435 -22.93 7.84 3.88
CA THR A 435 -23.67 8.94 3.26
C THR A 435 -25.19 8.67 3.19
N ALA A 436 -25.60 7.40 3.22
CA ALA A 436 -27.00 7.00 3.24
C ALA A 436 -27.64 7.06 4.65
N ILE A 437 -26.90 7.39 5.72
CA ILE A 437 -27.46 7.51 7.07
C ILE A 437 -28.32 8.78 7.17
N GLU A 438 -29.64 8.60 7.20
CA GLU A 438 -30.59 9.70 7.34
C GLU A 438 -30.49 10.39 8.72
N GLY A 439 -30.65 11.72 8.72
CA GLY A 439 -30.67 12.53 9.96
C GLY A 439 -29.29 12.79 10.58
N LEU A 440 -28.21 12.41 9.92
CA LEU A 440 -26.86 12.75 10.37
C LEU A 440 -26.60 14.25 10.21
N ARG A 441 -26.09 14.91 11.28
CA ARG A 441 -25.71 16.32 11.16
C ARG A 441 -24.55 16.49 10.17
N PRO A 442 -24.54 17.58 9.37
CA PRO A 442 -23.49 17.78 8.36
C PRO A 442 -22.06 17.70 8.92
N GLU A 443 -21.82 18.23 10.12
CA GLU A 443 -20.52 18.19 10.76
C GLU A 443 -20.10 16.75 11.11
N LEU A 444 -21.06 15.97 11.62
CA LEU A 444 -20.80 14.57 11.98
C LEU A 444 -20.61 13.69 10.75
N LEU A 445 -21.30 13.99 9.64
CA LEU A 445 -21.08 13.34 8.36
C LEU A 445 -19.65 13.56 7.88
N VAL A 446 -19.17 14.80 7.83
CA VAL A 446 -17.79 15.14 7.42
C VAL A 446 -16.76 14.39 8.27
N ILE A 447 -16.95 14.36 9.61
CA ILE A 447 -16.06 13.65 10.53
C ILE A 447 -16.10 12.15 10.27
N THR A 448 -17.29 11.59 10.01
CA THR A 448 -17.46 10.15 9.76
C THR A 448 -16.85 9.72 8.43
N VAL A 449 -17.01 10.54 7.39
CA VAL A 449 -16.34 10.33 6.10
C VAL A 449 -14.81 10.34 6.28
N SER A 450 -14.30 11.33 7.01
CA SER A 450 -12.87 11.40 7.36
C SER A 450 -12.40 10.16 8.12
N ALA A 451 -13.20 9.68 9.08
CA ALA A 451 -12.90 8.49 9.86
C ALA A 451 -12.89 7.22 9.00
N CYS A 452 -13.80 7.11 8.04
CA CYS A 452 -13.83 6.03 7.06
C CYS A 452 -12.54 5.99 6.23
N LEU A 453 -12.18 7.10 5.62
CA LEU A 453 -10.96 7.22 4.80
C LEU A 453 -9.69 6.94 5.63
N ALA A 454 -9.60 7.54 6.80
CA ALA A 454 -8.48 7.34 7.73
C ALA A 454 -8.37 5.88 8.19
N GLY A 455 -9.50 5.23 8.49
CA GLY A 455 -9.55 3.82 8.88
C GLY A 455 -9.15 2.89 7.74
N ALA A 456 -9.60 3.19 6.53
CA ALA A 456 -9.23 2.44 5.32
C ALA A 456 -7.71 2.45 5.11
N VAL A 457 -7.07 3.61 5.16
CA VAL A 457 -5.60 3.72 5.03
C VAL A 457 -4.87 3.09 6.22
N CYS A 458 -5.38 3.26 7.44
CA CYS A 458 -4.77 2.67 8.63
C CYS A 458 -4.75 1.14 8.56
N GLY A 459 -5.87 0.51 8.18
CA GLY A 459 -5.97 -0.94 8.04
C GLY A 459 -5.06 -1.47 6.94
N ASP A 460 -5.03 -0.78 5.82
CA ASP A 460 -4.15 -1.06 4.68
C ASP A 460 -2.67 -1.05 5.10
N HIS A 461 -2.23 0.02 5.74
CA HIS A 461 -0.89 0.16 6.32
C HIS A 461 -0.50 -0.97 7.29
N CYS A 462 -1.46 -1.60 7.97
CA CYS A 462 -1.21 -2.69 8.88
C CYS A 462 -1.21 -4.06 8.18
N SER A 463 -1.76 -4.15 6.98
CA SER A 463 -2.05 -5.40 6.30
C SER A 463 -0.84 -5.96 5.54
N PRO A 464 -0.47 -7.24 5.76
CA PRO A 464 0.58 -7.88 4.98
C PRO A 464 0.17 -8.23 3.53
N ILE A 465 -1.09 -8.08 3.19
CA ILE A 465 -1.62 -8.31 1.84
C ILE A 465 -1.98 -6.99 1.13
N SER A 466 -1.64 -5.86 1.72
CA SER A 466 -1.86 -4.53 1.14
C SER A 466 -0.97 -4.32 -0.09
N ASP A 467 -1.57 -3.77 -1.13
CA ASP A 467 -0.88 -3.39 -2.36
C ASP A 467 0.15 -2.26 -2.13
N THR A 468 -0.19 -1.22 -1.35
CA THR A 468 0.74 -0.13 -1.03
C THR A 468 1.89 -0.61 -0.15
N THR A 469 1.63 -1.46 0.86
CA THR A 469 2.67 -2.06 1.71
C THR A 469 3.61 -2.96 0.90
N ILE A 470 3.07 -3.72 -0.06
CA ILE A 470 3.86 -4.53 -0.98
C ILE A 470 4.74 -3.65 -1.88
N MET A 471 4.15 -2.59 -2.47
CA MET A 471 4.89 -1.68 -3.36
C MET A 471 5.95 -0.88 -2.61
N SER A 472 5.67 -0.44 -1.38
CA SER A 472 6.63 0.26 -0.52
C SER A 472 7.82 -0.63 -0.15
N SER A 473 7.56 -1.90 0.19
CA SER A 473 8.63 -2.87 0.46
C SER A 473 9.48 -3.14 -0.79
N THR A 474 8.85 -3.25 -1.96
CA THR A 474 9.51 -3.46 -3.25
C THR A 474 10.34 -2.24 -3.66
N GLY A 475 9.78 -1.04 -3.57
CA GLY A 475 10.47 0.22 -3.88
C GLY A 475 11.69 0.44 -2.99
N ALA A 476 11.57 0.16 -1.69
CA ALA A 476 12.69 0.20 -0.75
C ALA A 476 13.64 -1.00 -0.88
N MET A 477 13.32 -2.02 -1.68
CA MET A 477 14.01 -3.33 -1.70
C MET A 477 14.17 -3.91 -0.30
N CYS A 478 13.11 -3.91 0.47
CA CYS A 478 13.00 -4.50 1.80
C CYS A 478 12.31 -5.85 1.72
N ASN A 479 12.68 -6.79 2.58
CA ASN A 479 11.85 -7.98 2.76
C ASN A 479 10.46 -7.55 3.24
N HIS A 480 9.43 -8.02 2.55
CA HIS A 480 8.05 -7.58 2.78
C HIS A 480 7.58 -7.85 4.22
N ILE A 481 7.83 -9.04 4.74
CA ILE A 481 7.45 -9.39 6.13
C ILE A 481 8.20 -8.55 7.15
N ASN A 482 9.46 -8.22 6.90
CA ASN A 482 10.22 -7.31 7.76
C ASN A 482 9.60 -5.90 7.76
N HIS A 483 9.17 -5.42 6.59
CA HIS A 483 8.47 -4.15 6.50
C HIS A 483 7.18 -4.16 7.33
N VAL A 484 6.30 -5.13 7.12
CA VAL A 484 5.05 -5.27 7.87
C VAL A 484 5.30 -5.32 9.38
N GLN A 485 6.19 -6.22 9.84
CA GLN A 485 6.48 -6.40 11.26
C GLN A 485 7.07 -5.15 11.92
N THR A 486 7.87 -4.37 11.19
CA THR A 486 8.50 -3.16 11.73
C THR A 486 7.57 -1.95 11.70
N GLN A 487 6.66 -1.86 10.73
CA GLN A 487 5.69 -0.80 10.57
C GLN A 487 4.53 -0.92 11.56
N LEU A 488 4.05 -2.14 11.81
CA LEU A 488 2.85 -2.41 12.58
C LEU A 488 2.81 -1.69 13.95
N PRO A 489 3.86 -1.70 14.81
CA PRO A 489 3.83 -0.96 16.07
C PRO A 489 3.66 0.55 15.89
N TYR A 490 4.22 1.13 14.83
CA TYR A 490 4.10 2.55 14.53
C TYR A 490 2.69 2.91 14.06
N ALA A 491 2.16 2.17 13.10
CA ALA A 491 0.81 2.33 12.60
C ALA A 491 -0.24 2.14 13.72
N MET A 492 -0.09 1.12 14.58
CA MET A 492 -0.99 0.88 15.71
C MET A 492 -0.92 1.98 16.78
N THR A 493 0.25 2.60 16.99
CA THR A 493 0.36 3.75 17.89
C THR A 493 -0.45 4.93 17.34
N VAL A 494 -0.33 5.23 16.05
CA VAL A 494 -1.11 6.28 15.39
C VAL A 494 -2.60 5.93 15.39
N ALA A 495 -2.94 4.68 15.08
CA ALA A 495 -4.32 4.19 15.08
C ALA A 495 -5.01 4.39 16.45
N ALA A 496 -4.32 4.02 17.53
CA ALA A 496 -4.87 4.18 18.89
C ALA A 496 -5.14 5.65 19.23
N VAL A 497 -4.21 6.55 18.90
CA VAL A 497 -4.38 7.98 19.10
C VAL A 497 -5.49 8.54 18.21
N SER A 498 -5.57 8.11 16.95
CA SER A 498 -6.62 8.51 16.01
C SER A 498 -8.00 8.06 16.48
N PHE A 499 -8.11 6.81 16.98
CA PHE A 499 -9.37 6.29 17.54
C PHE A 499 -9.89 7.14 18.71
N VAL A 500 -9.01 7.49 19.66
CA VAL A 500 -9.35 8.41 20.76
C VAL A 500 -9.72 9.79 20.22
N GLY A 501 -9.01 10.28 19.22
CA GLY A 501 -9.32 11.53 18.53
C GLY A 501 -10.68 11.52 17.86
N TYR A 502 -11.11 10.40 17.23
CA TYR A 502 -12.44 10.27 16.63
C TYR A 502 -13.56 10.17 17.68
N ILE A 503 -13.29 9.56 18.85
CA ILE A 503 -14.23 9.65 19.99
C ILE A 503 -14.42 11.12 20.36
N LEU A 504 -13.32 11.87 20.56
CA LEU A 504 -13.39 13.29 20.88
C LEU A 504 -14.10 14.10 19.79
N ALA A 505 -13.82 13.82 18.51
CA ALA A 505 -14.42 14.50 17.37
C ALA A 505 -15.94 14.33 17.31
N GLY A 506 -16.45 13.16 17.69
CA GLY A 506 -17.89 12.91 17.78
C GLY A 506 -18.60 13.79 18.79
N PHE A 507 -17.92 14.24 19.86
CA PHE A 507 -18.50 15.14 20.85
C PHE A 507 -18.26 16.63 20.53
N VAL A 508 -17.07 16.97 20.01
CA VAL A 508 -16.61 18.37 19.94
C VAL A 508 -16.88 19.02 18.58
N HIS A 509 -16.94 18.26 17.51
CA HIS A 509 -17.20 18.69 16.11
C HIS A 509 -16.29 19.84 15.62
N SER A 510 -15.13 20.07 16.22
CA SER A 510 -14.20 21.14 15.86
C SER A 510 -12.79 20.62 15.64
N ALA A 511 -12.30 20.70 14.40
CA ALA A 511 -10.94 20.33 14.05
C ALA A 511 -9.89 21.15 14.82
N TRP A 512 -10.18 22.42 15.14
CA TRP A 512 -9.31 23.31 15.89
C TRP A 512 -9.05 22.85 17.34
N ILE A 513 -9.90 21.98 17.88
CA ILE A 513 -9.73 21.41 19.21
C ILE A 513 -9.22 19.95 19.07
N VAL A 514 -9.88 19.16 18.23
CA VAL A 514 -9.57 17.73 18.07
C VAL A 514 -8.13 17.51 17.61
N LEU A 515 -7.68 18.27 16.62
CA LEU A 515 -6.35 18.07 16.04
C LEU A 515 -5.21 18.42 17.02
N PRO A 516 -5.19 19.60 17.68
CA PRO A 516 -4.17 19.89 18.69
C PRO A 516 -4.16 18.92 19.87
N VAL A 517 -5.33 18.49 20.35
CA VAL A 517 -5.43 17.50 21.42
C VAL A 517 -4.85 16.16 20.99
N SER A 518 -5.16 15.72 19.77
CA SER A 518 -4.62 14.47 19.20
C SER A 518 -3.10 14.55 19.00
N PHE A 519 -2.56 15.69 18.55
CA PHE A 519 -1.12 15.92 18.49
C PHE A 519 -0.45 15.90 19.86
N ALA A 520 -1.06 16.54 20.86
CA ALA A 520 -0.53 16.53 22.23
C ALA A 520 -0.54 15.11 22.82
N LEU A 521 -1.61 14.35 22.57
CA LEU A 521 -1.70 12.95 22.98
C LEU A 521 -0.61 12.11 22.30
N MET A 522 -0.40 12.27 20.98
CA MET A 522 0.66 11.60 20.24
C MET A 522 2.04 11.89 20.82
N LEU A 523 2.34 13.16 21.08
CA LEU A 523 3.61 13.56 21.70
C LEU A 523 3.77 12.94 23.09
N GLY A 524 2.72 12.92 23.91
CA GLY A 524 2.71 12.29 25.23
C GLY A 524 3.02 10.78 25.15
N VAL A 525 2.36 10.06 24.22
CA VAL A 525 2.60 8.63 23.98
C VAL A 525 4.05 8.40 23.52
N LEU A 526 4.55 9.17 22.57
CA LEU A 526 5.94 9.04 22.09
C LEU A 526 6.96 9.37 23.17
N TYR A 527 6.68 10.35 24.05
CA TYR A 527 7.55 10.66 25.18
C TYR A 527 7.59 9.51 26.20
N LEU A 528 6.44 8.90 26.52
CA LEU A 528 6.37 7.70 27.37
C LEU A 528 7.14 6.53 26.76
N ILE A 529 6.96 6.27 25.46
CA ILE A 529 7.73 5.24 24.72
C ILE A 529 9.23 5.52 24.82
N LYS A 530 9.64 6.78 24.67
CA LYS A 530 11.04 7.18 24.80
C LYS A 530 11.60 6.86 26.20
N LEU A 531 10.87 7.19 27.26
CA LEU A 531 11.26 6.85 28.63
C LEU A 531 11.42 5.34 28.83
N MET A 532 10.45 4.56 28.35
CA MET A 532 10.48 3.10 28.47
C MET A 532 11.56 2.42 27.62
N THR A 533 12.02 3.06 26.57
CA THR A 533 13.05 2.51 25.68
C THR A 533 14.46 3.02 26.01
N SER A 534 14.62 4.16 26.69
CA SER A 534 15.92 4.69 27.09
C SER A 534 16.62 3.85 28.15
N ASP A 535 15.87 3.16 29.02
CA ASP A 535 16.42 2.33 30.10
C ASP A 535 16.95 0.95 29.65
N LYS A 536 16.77 0.57 28.38
CA LYS A 536 17.15 -0.75 27.86
C LYS A 536 18.46 -0.76 27.06
N GLY A 537 19.48 -0.06 27.54
CA GLY A 537 20.89 -0.16 27.08
C GLY A 537 21.21 0.60 25.79
N GLU A 538 22.37 1.27 25.84
CA GLU A 538 23.10 2.03 24.83
C GLU A 538 22.31 2.96 23.88
N PRO A 539 22.63 4.26 23.86
CA PRO A 539 21.99 5.21 22.96
C PRO A 539 22.25 4.84 21.50
N LEU A 540 21.21 4.85 20.67
CA LEU A 540 21.29 4.74 19.20
C LEU A 540 22.18 5.87 18.59
N ASN A 541 22.59 6.83 19.40
CA ASN A 541 23.43 7.99 19.05
C ASN A 541 24.92 7.78 19.40
N GLY A 542 25.42 6.55 19.39
CA GLY A 542 26.86 6.35 19.41
C GLY A 542 27.50 7.18 18.30
N LYS A 543 28.31 8.21 18.68
CA LYS A 543 29.12 8.93 17.71
C LYS A 543 29.98 7.89 16.99
N VAL A 544 29.59 7.55 15.76
CA VAL A 544 30.48 6.86 14.84
C VAL A 544 31.55 7.90 14.53
N ASN A 545 32.69 7.80 15.19
CA ASN A 545 33.88 8.52 14.76
C ASN A 545 34.13 8.10 13.30
N ALA A 546 34.11 9.09 12.43
CA ALA A 546 34.33 8.96 11.01
C ALA A 546 35.73 8.41 10.71
#